data_938673e51cec0e808c852e3cc89c5dea
#
_entry.id   938673e51cec0e808c852e3cc89c5dea
#
_cell.length_a   1.000
_cell.length_b   1.000
_cell.length_c   1.000
_cell.angle_alpha   90.00
_cell.angle_beta   90.00
_cell.angle_gamma   90.00
#
_symmetry.space_group_name_H-M   'P 1'
#
loop_
_entity.id
_entity.type
_entity.pdbx_description
1 polymer ?
#
loop_
_entity_poly.entity_id
_entity_poly.type
_entity_poly.pdbx_seq_one_letter_code
_entity_poly.pdbx_strand_id
1 'polypeptide(L)'
;MYELTIFKNQFDNKTHRRTTFLNWMDFVVCLRDSYTKPGVKGGPSSSPLLTPAVFDVGTTRSNKAVLYWSSWCCVDVDDPIDGCTDDESLRTWLQRKYGQYDYVVYNTAGCRRDNLKFRIIFRLDEQVENGRIKSFWHALNTELGELGDPQTKDLARMYYAPAQYPNAYSFFMVNSGGSPLNVSELIAKHPYHEKTGNTFLDRLSPEMQRAVIQHRKDGLNNTDYRCASYHDSPFCPHKLV
;
A
#
# COMPACT_ATOMS: atom_id res chain seq x y z
N MET A 1 -2.79 5.25 20.41
CA MET A 1 -2.17 3.91 20.57
C MET A 1 -1.73 3.44 19.18
N TYR A 2 -0.48 2.93 19.07
CA TYR A 2 0.12 2.55 17.80
C TYR A 2 0.42 1.06 17.82
N GLU A 3 -0.15 0.31 16.91
CA GLU A 3 0.08 -1.14 16.79
C GLU A 3 0.96 -1.41 15.57
N LEU A 4 1.93 -2.25 15.74
CA LEU A 4 2.90 -2.62 14.74
C LEU A 4 2.84 -4.14 14.53
N THR A 5 2.30 -4.56 13.39
CA THR A 5 2.35 -5.96 12.98
C THR A 5 3.68 -6.22 12.26
N ILE A 6 4.40 -7.24 12.72
CA ILE A 6 5.74 -7.57 12.26
C ILE A 6 5.75 -8.98 11.67
N PHE A 7 6.27 -9.11 10.47
CA PHE A 7 6.55 -10.39 9.82
C PHE A 7 8.06 -10.65 9.84
N LYS A 8 8.45 -11.89 10.09
CA LYS A 8 9.85 -12.29 10.27
C LYS A 8 10.70 -12.01 9.02
N ASN A 9 10.14 -12.26 7.84
CA ASN A 9 10.75 -12.02 6.54
C ASN A 9 9.67 -11.94 5.44
N GLN A 10 10.06 -11.74 4.20
CA GLN A 10 9.12 -11.58 3.08
C GLN A 10 8.24 -12.81 2.78
N PHE A 11 8.63 -14.00 3.22
CA PHE A 11 7.88 -15.24 3.02
C PHE A 11 6.97 -15.58 4.20
N ASP A 12 7.15 -14.89 5.33
CA ASP A 12 6.27 -15.05 6.49
C ASP A 12 4.91 -14.40 6.18
N ASN A 13 3.86 -15.17 6.29
CA ASN A 13 2.50 -14.72 6.02
C ASN A 13 1.54 -14.93 7.20
N LYS A 14 2.04 -15.39 8.35
CA LYS A 14 1.23 -15.60 9.56
C LYS A 14 1.35 -14.43 10.52
N THR A 15 0.23 -13.92 10.96
CA THR A 15 0.13 -12.72 11.82
C THR A 15 0.21 -13.10 13.31
N HIS A 16 1.38 -13.47 13.78
CA HIS A 16 1.55 -13.92 15.15
C HIS A 16 2.41 -12.99 16.04
N ARG A 17 2.87 -11.87 15.49
CA ARG A 17 3.66 -10.91 16.24
C ARG A 17 3.13 -9.49 16.03
N ARG A 18 2.61 -8.92 17.11
CA ARG A 18 2.14 -7.55 17.19
C ARG A 18 2.73 -6.89 18.42
N THR A 19 3.18 -5.65 18.28
CA THR A 19 3.67 -4.80 19.38
C THR A 19 2.83 -3.55 19.43
N THR A 20 2.48 -3.10 20.63
CA THR A 20 1.66 -1.92 20.88
C THR A 20 2.46 -0.86 21.62
N PHE A 21 2.34 0.40 21.19
CA PHE A 21 2.96 1.56 21.79
C PHE A 21 1.88 2.54 22.24
N LEU A 22 2.02 3.10 23.42
CA LEU A 22 1.03 4.03 23.98
C LEU A 22 1.15 5.42 23.38
N ASN A 23 2.36 5.83 23.04
CA ASN A 23 2.62 7.14 22.44
C ASN A 23 3.44 7.04 21.15
N TRP A 24 3.43 8.12 20.37
CA TRP A 24 4.12 8.20 19.08
C TRP A 24 5.65 8.08 19.21
N MET A 25 6.22 8.68 20.26
CA MET A 25 7.68 8.69 20.41
C MET A 25 8.24 7.31 20.72
N ASP A 26 7.54 6.48 21.49
CA ASP A 26 7.97 5.09 21.74
C ASP A 26 7.95 4.27 20.43
N PHE A 27 6.94 4.50 19.59
CA PHE A 27 6.90 3.89 18.25
C PHE A 27 8.06 4.37 17.38
N VAL A 28 8.38 5.67 17.35
CA VAL A 28 9.52 6.25 16.63
C VAL A 28 10.85 5.67 17.12
N VAL A 29 11.03 5.53 18.43
CA VAL A 29 12.23 4.93 19.04
C VAL A 29 12.38 3.48 18.56
N CYS A 30 11.31 2.68 18.55
CA CYS A 30 11.35 1.31 18.04
C CYS A 30 11.78 1.26 16.56
N LEU A 31 11.30 2.17 15.71
CA LEU A 31 11.73 2.26 14.31
C LEU A 31 13.22 2.67 14.20
N ARG A 32 13.67 3.59 15.03
CA ARG A 32 15.08 4.02 15.07
C ARG A 32 16.00 2.89 15.53
N ASP A 33 15.61 2.13 16.53
CA ASP A 33 16.35 0.96 17.00
C ASP A 33 16.45 -0.13 15.93
N SER A 34 15.39 -0.28 15.12
CA SER A 34 15.42 -1.14 13.95
C SER A 34 16.42 -0.63 12.91
N TYR A 35 16.41 0.68 12.64
CA TYR A 35 17.30 1.32 11.67
C TYR A 35 18.79 1.14 11.98
N THR A 36 19.18 1.02 13.25
CA THR A 36 20.60 0.80 13.63
C THR A 36 21.13 -0.57 13.23
N LYS A 37 20.27 -1.51 12.82
CA LYS A 37 20.64 -2.89 12.49
C LYS A 37 21.01 -3.03 11.01
N PRO A 38 21.92 -3.95 10.66
CA PRO A 38 22.18 -4.29 9.27
C PRO A 38 20.91 -4.79 8.56
N GLY A 39 20.70 -4.31 7.34
CA GLY A 39 19.55 -4.65 6.51
C GLY A 39 19.89 -5.71 5.46
N VAL A 40 18.97 -6.65 5.25
CA VAL A 40 19.03 -7.63 4.17
C VAL A 40 17.73 -7.57 3.38
N LYS A 41 17.82 -7.34 2.05
CA LYS A 41 16.67 -7.37 1.16
C LYS A 41 16.61 -8.70 0.43
N GLY A 42 15.46 -9.35 0.49
CA GLY A 42 15.21 -10.62 -0.20
C GLY A 42 15.73 -11.86 0.53
N GLY A 43 15.19 -13.00 0.16
CA GLY A 43 15.56 -14.30 0.72
C GLY A 43 14.97 -14.61 2.11
N PRO A 44 15.22 -15.83 2.61
CA PRO A 44 14.70 -16.28 3.91
C PRO A 44 15.27 -15.52 5.11
N SER A 45 16.48 -14.95 4.95
CA SER A 45 17.16 -14.14 5.97
C SER A 45 16.91 -12.64 5.81
N SER A 46 15.92 -12.24 5.02
CA SER A 46 15.59 -10.82 4.84
C SER A 46 15.19 -10.17 6.16
N SER A 47 15.44 -8.84 6.22
CA SER A 47 15.00 -8.02 7.33
C SER A 47 13.49 -8.17 7.57
N PRO A 48 13.01 -7.98 8.80
CA PRO A 48 11.59 -8.01 9.12
C PRO A 48 10.81 -7.01 8.28
N LEU A 49 9.53 -7.30 8.07
CA LEU A 49 8.61 -6.39 7.41
C LEU A 49 7.57 -5.91 8.41
N LEU A 50 7.14 -4.66 8.21
CA LEU A 50 6.18 -3.95 9.02
C LEU A 50 4.92 -3.68 8.20
N THR A 51 3.78 -3.62 8.86
CA THR A 51 2.53 -3.15 8.25
C THR A 51 1.68 -2.39 9.28
N PRO A 52 0.96 -1.32 8.88
CA PRO A 52 -0.06 -0.70 9.72
C PRO A 52 -1.28 -1.59 9.90
N ALA A 53 -1.46 -2.60 9.03
CA ALA A 53 -2.60 -3.48 9.09
C ALA A 53 -2.57 -4.37 10.34
N VAL A 54 -3.69 -4.39 11.04
CA VAL A 54 -3.93 -5.25 12.19
C VAL A 54 -4.79 -6.42 11.74
N PHE A 55 -4.42 -7.62 12.20
CA PHE A 55 -5.08 -8.88 11.88
C PHE A 55 -5.39 -9.65 13.17
N ASP A 56 -6.30 -10.60 13.10
CA ASP A 56 -6.43 -11.58 14.17
C ASP A 56 -5.17 -12.46 14.26
N VAL A 57 -4.75 -12.74 15.49
CA VAL A 57 -3.56 -13.56 15.75
C VAL A 57 -3.73 -14.96 15.14
N GLY A 58 -2.71 -15.41 14.42
CA GLY A 58 -2.69 -16.72 13.78
C GLY A 58 -3.35 -16.78 12.40
N THR A 59 -3.97 -15.68 11.93
CA THR A 59 -4.52 -15.62 10.57
C THR A 59 -3.41 -15.49 9.52
N THR A 60 -3.70 -15.90 8.30
CA THR A 60 -2.83 -15.67 7.16
C THR A 60 -3.04 -14.24 6.65
N ARG A 61 -1.94 -13.53 6.39
CA ARG A 61 -1.96 -12.19 5.81
C ARG A 61 -2.70 -12.18 4.46
N SER A 62 -3.78 -11.44 4.42
CA SER A 62 -4.56 -11.18 3.21
C SER A 62 -5.38 -9.91 3.39
N ASN A 63 -5.82 -9.29 2.31
CA ASN A 63 -6.69 -8.10 2.39
C ASN A 63 -8.00 -8.38 3.13
N LYS A 64 -8.52 -9.60 3.02
CA LYS A 64 -9.76 -10.02 3.69
C LYS A 64 -9.59 -10.16 5.21
N ALA A 65 -8.36 -10.42 5.68
CA ALA A 65 -8.07 -10.61 7.09
C ALA A 65 -7.68 -9.31 7.81
N VAL A 66 -7.58 -8.19 7.10
CA VAL A 66 -7.30 -6.88 7.70
C VAL A 66 -8.51 -6.43 8.49
N LEU A 67 -8.35 -6.17 9.78
CA LEU A 67 -9.38 -5.60 10.65
C LEU A 67 -9.44 -4.09 10.49
N TYR A 68 -8.31 -3.42 10.60
CA TYR A 68 -8.13 -1.98 10.46
C TYR A 68 -6.64 -1.66 10.24
N TRP A 69 -6.33 -0.43 9.87
CA TRP A 69 -4.99 0.12 10.01
C TRP A 69 -4.85 0.82 11.36
N SER A 70 -3.74 0.62 12.01
CA SER A 70 -3.37 1.34 13.23
C SER A 70 -3.22 2.85 12.96
N SER A 71 -3.03 3.65 14.03
CA SER A 71 -2.91 5.11 13.91
C SER A 71 -1.60 5.58 13.25
N TRP A 72 -1.19 4.89 12.19
CA TRP A 72 -0.10 5.27 11.30
C TRP A 72 -0.28 4.66 9.91
N CYS A 73 0.32 5.28 8.91
CA CYS A 73 0.38 4.75 7.55
C CYS A 73 1.79 4.89 6.98
N CYS A 74 2.06 4.20 5.88
CA CYS A 74 3.36 4.24 5.22
C CYS A 74 3.18 4.46 3.72
N VAL A 75 3.97 5.38 3.17
CA VAL A 75 4.04 5.70 1.75
C VAL A 75 5.41 5.31 1.24
N ASP A 76 5.46 4.53 0.16
CA ASP A 76 6.69 4.11 -0.53
C ASP A 76 6.96 5.09 -1.68
N VAL A 77 8.12 5.72 -1.68
CA VAL A 77 8.52 6.73 -2.67
C VAL A 77 9.69 6.17 -3.46
N ASP A 78 9.41 5.78 -4.70
CA ASP A 78 10.39 5.16 -5.61
C ASP A 78 10.83 6.08 -6.73
N ASP A 79 10.04 7.09 -7.07
CA ASP A 79 10.35 8.06 -8.12
C ASP A 79 11.24 9.20 -7.60
N PRO A 80 12.16 9.70 -8.42
CA PRO A 80 13.00 10.82 -8.06
C PRO A 80 12.18 12.08 -7.75
N ILE A 81 12.61 12.83 -6.75
CA ILE A 81 12.04 14.13 -6.43
C ILE A 81 12.97 15.21 -6.96
N ASP A 82 12.44 16.07 -7.81
CA ASP A 82 13.22 17.16 -8.41
C ASP A 82 13.86 18.05 -7.33
N GLY A 83 15.16 18.25 -7.48
CA GLY A 83 15.97 19.05 -6.56
C GLY A 83 16.38 18.35 -5.27
N CYS A 84 16.03 17.05 -5.07
CA CYS A 84 16.47 16.25 -3.94
C CYS A 84 17.59 15.30 -4.35
N THR A 85 18.85 15.62 -3.99
CA THR A 85 20.05 14.83 -4.34
C THR A 85 20.76 14.25 -3.10
N ASP A 86 20.34 14.66 -1.90
CA ASP A 86 20.90 14.21 -0.63
C ASP A 86 19.85 14.33 0.50
N ASP A 87 20.23 13.94 1.70
CA ASP A 87 19.35 13.98 2.85
C ASP A 87 19.03 15.42 3.34
N GLU A 88 19.88 16.39 3.08
CA GLU A 88 19.64 17.80 3.46
C GLU A 88 18.59 18.45 2.54
N SER A 89 18.73 18.30 1.23
CA SER A 89 17.76 18.76 0.25
C SER A 89 16.41 18.06 0.41
N LEU A 90 16.43 16.74 0.68
CA LEU A 90 15.22 15.98 0.99
C LEU A 90 14.55 16.47 2.28
N ARG A 91 15.32 16.72 3.35
CA ARG A 91 14.79 17.27 4.61
C ARG A 91 14.12 18.63 4.38
N THR A 92 14.75 19.51 3.63
CA THR A 92 14.21 20.84 3.29
C THR A 92 12.91 20.70 2.50
N TRP A 93 12.88 19.81 1.52
CA TRP A 93 11.68 19.54 0.72
C TRP A 93 10.54 18.97 1.57
N LEU A 94 10.82 17.98 2.43
CA LEU A 94 9.85 17.39 3.35
C LEU A 94 9.30 18.44 4.32
N GLN A 95 10.16 19.25 4.90
CA GLN A 95 9.74 20.31 5.83
C GLN A 95 8.82 21.33 5.16
N ARG A 96 9.13 21.73 3.94
CA ARG A 96 8.31 22.69 3.17
C ARG A 96 6.95 22.09 2.79
N LYS A 97 6.90 20.80 2.43
CA LYS A 97 5.69 20.13 1.92
C LYS A 97 4.82 19.57 3.03
N TYR A 98 5.43 18.97 4.04
CA TYR A 98 4.73 18.14 5.04
C TYR A 98 5.14 18.48 6.48
N GLY A 99 5.86 19.60 6.71
CA GLY A 99 6.35 19.99 8.04
C GLY A 99 5.26 20.21 9.09
N GLN A 100 4.02 20.41 8.67
CA GLN A 100 2.84 20.48 9.53
C GLN A 100 2.43 19.12 10.13
N TYR A 101 2.94 18.01 9.60
CA TYR A 101 2.58 16.67 10.05
C TYR A 101 3.72 16.00 10.83
N ASP A 102 3.35 15.10 11.74
CA ASP A 102 4.29 14.19 12.38
C ASP A 102 4.63 13.04 11.44
N TYR A 103 5.92 12.84 11.15
CA TYR A 103 6.37 11.75 10.27
C TYR A 103 7.75 11.19 10.65
N VAL A 104 8.00 9.99 10.16
CA VAL A 104 9.33 9.36 10.11
C VAL A 104 9.65 9.05 8.67
N VAL A 105 10.88 9.34 8.24
CA VAL A 105 11.38 9.01 6.91
C VAL A 105 12.63 8.16 7.01
N TYR A 106 12.73 7.12 6.21
CA TYR A 106 13.91 6.26 6.13
C TYR A 106 14.14 5.73 4.72
N ASN A 107 15.40 5.52 4.37
CA ASN A 107 15.80 5.00 3.06
C ASN A 107 15.35 3.55 2.85
N THR A 108 15.10 3.19 1.59
CA THR A 108 14.95 1.78 1.19
C THR A 108 16.31 1.16 0.81
N ALA A 109 16.33 -0.17 0.63
CA ALA A 109 17.54 -0.88 0.17
C ALA A 109 18.00 -0.43 -1.23
N GLY A 110 17.11 0.13 -2.03
CA GLY A 110 17.41 0.64 -3.38
C GLY A 110 17.85 2.09 -3.42
N CYS A 111 17.92 2.78 -2.28
CA CYS A 111 18.26 4.19 -2.20
C CYS A 111 19.70 4.45 -2.67
N ARG A 112 19.90 5.46 -3.52
CA ARG A 112 21.18 5.94 -4.01
C ARG A 112 21.20 7.47 -3.93
N ARG A 113 22.39 8.09 -3.97
CA ARG A 113 22.49 9.56 -3.98
C ARG A 113 21.86 10.21 -5.21
N ASP A 114 21.96 9.55 -6.35
CA ASP A 114 21.36 10.00 -7.61
C ASP A 114 19.89 9.61 -7.78
N ASN A 115 19.39 8.77 -6.88
CA ASN A 115 17.98 8.34 -6.88
C ASN A 115 17.55 7.99 -5.45
N LEU A 116 17.03 8.99 -4.72
CA LEU A 116 16.59 8.81 -3.35
C LEU A 116 15.27 8.02 -3.32
N LYS A 117 15.36 6.80 -2.82
CA LYS A 117 14.21 5.93 -2.58
C LYS A 117 13.99 5.76 -1.09
N PHE A 118 12.79 6.09 -0.63
CA PHE A 118 12.51 6.16 0.81
C PHE A 118 11.06 5.85 1.14
N ARG A 119 10.79 5.72 2.41
CA ARG A 119 9.44 5.59 2.96
C ARG A 119 9.15 6.71 3.92
N ILE A 120 7.90 7.19 3.87
CA ILE A 120 7.38 8.14 4.83
C ILE A 120 6.32 7.41 5.66
N ILE A 121 6.52 7.36 6.97
CA ILE A 121 5.51 6.92 7.93
C ILE A 121 4.87 8.17 8.52
N PHE A 122 3.58 8.36 8.31
CA PHE A 122 2.80 9.44 8.93
C PHE A 122 2.06 8.93 10.15
N ARG A 123 2.02 9.78 11.18
CA ARG A 123 1.13 9.63 12.31
C ARG A 123 -0.30 9.97 11.90
N LEU A 124 -1.27 9.17 12.34
CA LEU A 124 -2.71 9.43 12.14
C LEU A 124 -3.36 9.78 13.47
N ASP A 125 -4.43 10.57 13.42
CA ASP A 125 -5.22 10.95 14.59
C ASP A 125 -6.11 9.81 15.08
N GLU A 126 -6.52 8.90 14.18
CA GLU A 126 -7.35 7.74 14.49
C GLU A 126 -6.85 6.46 13.78
N GLN A 127 -7.41 5.31 14.16
CA GLN A 127 -7.31 4.07 13.39
C GLN A 127 -8.21 4.16 12.15
N VAL A 128 -7.80 3.47 11.07
CA VAL A 128 -8.59 3.44 9.84
C VAL A 128 -9.30 2.10 9.72
N GLU A 129 -10.60 2.09 9.89
CA GLU A 129 -11.41 0.88 9.73
C GLU A 129 -11.28 0.28 8.33
N ASN A 130 -11.40 -1.04 8.22
CA ASN A 130 -11.22 -1.79 6.97
C ASN A 130 -11.98 -1.16 5.79
N GLY A 131 -13.27 -0.85 5.99
CA GLY A 131 -14.12 -0.25 4.94
C GLY A 131 -13.69 1.13 4.47
N ARG A 132 -12.86 1.84 5.26
CA ARG A 132 -12.37 3.21 4.95
C ARG A 132 -10.95 3.21 4.38
N ILE A 133 -10.20 2.11 4.46
CA ILE A 133 -8.77 2.09 4.08
C ILE A 133 -8.56 2.50 2.62
N LYS A 134 -9.38 2.00 1.68
CA LYS A 134 -9.26 2.36 0.27
C LYS A 134 -9.49 3.85 0.04
N SER A 135 -10.52 4.41 0.66
CA SER A 135 -10.85 5.84 0.58
C SER A 135 -9.75 6.69 1.21
N PHE A 136 -9.25 6.27 2.37
CA PHE A 136 -8.14 6.95 3.04
C PHE A 136 -6.85 6.91 2.22
N TRP A 137 -6.49 5.74 1.67
CA TRP A 137 -5.27 5.62 0.84
C TRP A 137 -5.35 6.52 -0.40
N HIS A 138 -6.51 6.55 -1.07
CA HIS A 138 -6.73 7.46 -2.20
C HIS A 138 -6.57 8.93 -1.77
N ALA A 139 -7.24 9.31 -0.69
CA ALA A 139 -7.19 10.67 -0.17
C ALA A 139 -5.77 11.09 0.22
N LEU A 140 -5.04 10.22 0.92
CA LEU A 140 -3.65 10.43 1.30
C LEU A 140 -2.76 10.61 0.05
N ASN A 141 -2.85 9.69 -0.92
CA ASN A 141 -2.01 9.77 -2.11
C ASN A 141 -2.29 11.04 -2.93
N THR A 142 -3.56 11.43 -3.05
CA THR A 142 -3.95 12.68 -3.72
C THR A 142 -3.44 13.92 -2.96
N GLU A 143 -3.57 13.94 -1.62
CA GLU A 143 -3.02 15.04 -0.79
C GLU A 143 -1.51 15.17 -0.93
N LEU A 144 -0.81 14.06 -1.07
CA LEU A 144 0.64 14.02 -1.25
C LEU A 144 1.08 14.28 -2.71
N GLY A 145 0.14 14.60 -3.62
CA GLY A 145 0.45 14.85 -5.03
C GLY A 145 0.85 13.58 -5.79
N GLU A 146 0.21 12.47 -5.47
CA GLU A 146 0.45 11.13 -6.06
C GLU A 146 1.88 10.62 -5.87
N LEU A 147 2.52 11.02 -4.77
CA LEU A 147 3.89 10.66 -4.43
C LEU A 147 4.08 9.14 -4.19
N GLY A 148 3.05 8.47 -3.69
CA GLY A 148 3.10 7.05 -3.34
C GLY A 148 3.00 6.12 -4.54
N ASP A 149 3.79 5.04 -4.53
CA ASP A 149 3.67 3.98 -5.54
C ASP A 149 2.23 3.45 -5.60
N PRO A 150 1.55 3.53 -6.77
CA PRO A 150 0.18 3.03 -6.95
C PRO A 150 -0.03 1.56 -6.61
N GLN A 151 1.04 0.75 -6.60
CA GLN A 151 0.98 -0.66 -6.20
C GLN A 151 0.81 -0.84 -4.68
N THR A 152 1.03 0.21 -3.88
CA THR A 152 0.92 0.15 -2.41
C THR A 152 -0.50 0.29 -1.88
N LYS A 153 -1.51 0.37 -2.73
CA LYS A 153 -2.94 0.39 -2.38
C LYS A 153 -3.49 -0.91 -1.74
N ASP A 154 -2.67 -1.94 -1.64
CA ASP A 154 -2.98 -3.22 -1.00
C ASP A 154 -3.16 -3.03 0.52
N LEU A 155 -4.33 -3.40 1.06
CA LEU A 155 -4.67 -3.20 2.48
C LEU A 155 -3.70 -3.91 3.43
N ALA A 156 -3.16 -5.04 3.00
CA ALA A 156 -2.23 -5.87 3.75
C ALA A 156 -0.76 -5.65 3.33
N ARG A 157 -0.45 -4.49 2.75
CA ARG A 157 0.90 -4.16 2.28
C ARG A 157 1.91 -4.22 3.41
N MET A 158 3.04 -4.86 3.13
CA MET A 158 4.18 -4.92 4.03
C MET A 158 5.32 -4.06 3.48
N TYR A 159 6.06 -3.47 4.42
CA TYR A 159 7.23 -2.65 4.14
C TYR A 159 8.43 -3.21 4.91
N TYR A 160 9.60 -3.32 4.30
CA TYR A 160 10.80 -3.65 5.04
C TYR A 160 11.00 -2.66 6.18
N ALA A 161 11.28 -3.17 7.37
CA ALA A 161 11.62 -2.34 8.53
C ALA A 161 12.80 -1.43 8.22
N PRO A 162 12.90 -0.24 8.84
CA PRO A 162 14.08 0.60 8.75
C PRO A 162 15.33 -0.22 9.09
N ALA A 163 16.38 -0.12 8.27
CA ALA A 163 17.65 -0.83 8.47
C ALA A 163 18.77 -0.18 7.66
N GLN A 164 20.02 -0.44 8.04
CA GLN A 164 21.20 -0.03 7.26
C GLN A 164 21.52 -1.08 6.22
N TYR A 165 21.12 -0.84 4.97
CA TYR A 165 21.38 -1.76 3.86
C TYR A 165 22.78 -1.55 3.28
N PRO A 166 23.53 -2.63 2.99
CA PRO A 166 24.80 -2.53 2.29
C PRO A 166 24.63 -1.76 0.97
N ASN A 167 25.55 -0.83 0.71
CA ASN A 167 25.56 -0.01 -0.50
C ASN A 167 24.36 0.93 -0.71
N ALA A 168 23.42 1.03 0.23
CA ALA A 168 22.39 2.04 0.16
C ALA A 168 22.88 3.37 0.73
N TYR A 169 22.43 4.48 0.14
CA TYR A 169 22.54 5.79 0.79
C TYR A 169 21.55 5.83 1.97
N SER A 170 22.10 5.88 3.17
CA SER A 170 21.32 5.65 4.40
C SER A 170 20.99 6.95 5.13
N PHE A 171 19.74 7.11 5.49
CA PHE A 171 19.25 8.21 6.34
C PHE A 171 18.00 7.79 7.13
N PHE A 172 17.81 8.46 8.26
CA PHE A 172 16.62 8.34 9.11
C PHE A 172 16.28 9.72 9.66
N MET A 173 15.09 10.21 9.35
CA MET A 173 14.62 11.54 9.72
C MET A 173 13.32 11.44 10.50
N VAL A 174 13.12 12.37 11.42
CA VAL A 174 11.89 12.48 12.21
C VAL A 174 11.44 13.94 12.22
N ASN A 175 10.17 14.15 12.00
CA ASN A 175 9.47 15.37 12.36
C ASN A 175 8.41 15.02 13.43
N SER A 176 8.58 15.59 14.62
CA SER A 176 7.68 15.39 15.77
C SER A 176 7.11 16.72 16.30
N GLY A 177 7.29 17.78 15.53
CA GLY A 177 6.76 19.11 15.85
C GLY A 177 5.47 19.47 15.11
N GLY A 178 4.91 18.50 14.39
CA GLY A 178 3.68 18.65 13.62
C GLY A 178 2.45 18.14 14.37
N SER A 179 1.44 17.83 13.60
CA SER A 179 0.18 17.21 14.03
C SER A 179 -0.01 15.84 13.35
N PRO A 180 -0.82 14.94 13.91
CA PRO A 180 -1.24 13.77 13.17
C PRO A 180 -2.06 14.18 11.93
N LEU A 181 -1.99 13.39 10.86
CA LEU A 181 -2.91 13.51 9.74
C LEU A 181 -4.33 13.20 10.21
N ASN A 182 -5.26 14.08 9.86
CA ASN A 182 -6.67 13.87 10.15
C ASN A 182 -7.30 12.97 9.08
N VAL A 183 -7.62 11.74 9.45
CA VAL A 183 -8.15 10.71 8.53
C VAL A 183 -9.48 11.12 7.94
N SER A 184 -10.40 11.57 8.78
CA SER A 184 -11.76 11.93 8.36
C SER A 184 -11.78 13.17 7.48
N GLU A 185 -10.95 14.17 7.78
CA GLU A 185 -10.81 15.40 6.98
C GLU A 185 -10.22 15.10 5.60
N LEU A 186 -9.16 14.26 5.53
CA LEU A 186 -8.56 13.87 4.26
C LEU A 186 -9.55 13.13 3.35
N ILE A 187 -10.31 12.18 3.90
CA ILE A 187 -11.34 11.46 3.13
C ILE A 187 -12.42 12.42 2.62
N ALA A 188 -12.82 13.39 3.44
CA ALA A 188 -13.82 14.39 3.02
C ALA A 188 -13.28 15.34 1.95
N LYS A 189 -12.01 15.72 2.04
CA LYS A 189 -11.34 16.62 1.07
C LYS A 189 -11.13 15.95 -0.29
N HIS A 190 -10.81 14.65 -0.30
CA HIS A 190 -10.53 13.87 -1.50
C HIS A 190 -11.40 12.61 -1.56
N PRO A 191 -12.70 12.74 -1.88
CA PRO A 191 -13.62 11.63 -1.88
C PRO A 191 -13.24 10.58 -2.93
N TYR A 192 -13.17 9.32 -2.49
CA TYR A 192 -12.92 8.19 -3.37
C TYR A 192 -14.24 7.72 -3.98
N HIS A 193 -14.32 7.79 -5.28
CA HIS A 193 -15.40 7.17 -6.04
C HIS A 193 -14.88 5.84 -6.59
N GLU A 194 -15.38 4.75 -6.06
CA GLU A 194 -15.10 3.45 -6.66
C GLU A 194 -15.62 3.51 -8.11
N LYS A 195 -14.70 3.35 -9.08
CA LYS A 195 -15.13 3.26 -10.49
C LYS A 195 -15.99 2.00 -10.61
N THR A 196 -17.28 2.16 -10.46
CA THR A 196 -18.27 1.14 -10.79
C THR A 196 -18.15 0.91 -12.29
N GLY A 197 -17.52 -0.21 -12.68
CA GLY A 197 -17.44 -0.55 -14.08
C GLY A 197 -16.10 -0.25 -14.75
N ASN A 198 -15.06 -1.00 -14.42
CA ASN A 198 -14.02 -1.36 -15.37
C ASN A 198 -14.20 -2.83 -15.71
N THR A 199 -15.44 -3.22 -15.94
CA THR A 199 -15.73 -4.51 -16.51
C THR A 199 -15.29 -4.49 -17.97
N PHE A 200 -15.01 -5.66 -18.52
CA PHE A 200 -14.75 -5.82 -19.96
C PHE A 200 -15.78 -5.02 -20.80
N LEU A 201 -17.02 -4.91 -20.33
CA LEU A 201 -18.10 -4.16 -20.96
C LEU A 201 -17.78 -2.67 -21.15
N ASP A 202 -17.17 -2.00 -20.17
CA ASP A 202 -16.92 -0.54 -20.25
C ASP A 202 -15.80 -0.18 -21.25
N ARG A 203 -15.04 -1.17 -21.69
CA ARG A 203 -14.01 -1.04 -22.73
C ARG A 203 -14.58 -1.23 -24.16
N LEU A 204 -15.83 -1.67 -24.26
CA LEU A 204 -16.50 -1.92 -25.52
C LEU A 204 -17.24 -0.68 -25.99
N SER A 205 -17.44 -0.53 -27.30
CA SER A 205 -18.34 0.49 -27.84
C SER A 205 -19.77 0.30 -27.29
N PRO A 206 -20.61 1.36 -27.25
CA PRO A 206 -21.98 1.26 -26.77
C PRO A 206 -22.83 0.18 -27.51
N GLU A 207 -22.50 -0.10 -28.76
CA GLU A 207 -23.16 -1.14 -29.56
C GLU A 207 -22.74 -2.54 -29.06
N MET A 208 -21.43 -2.75 -28.86
CA MET A 208 -20.90 -4.00 -28.34
C MET A 208 -21.35 -4.25 -26.89
N GLN A 209 -21.46 -3.23 -26.07
CA GLN A 209 -22.01 -3.34 -24.70
C GLN A 209 -23.45 -3.88 -24.75
N ARG A 210 -24.29 -3.29 -25.60
CA ARG A 210 -25.67 -3.73 -25.77
C ARG A 210 -25.77 -5.17 -26.27
N ALA A 211 -24.94 -5.54 -27.24
CA ALA A 211 -24.90 -6.91 -27.78
C ALA A 211 -24.50 -7.93 -26.70
N VAL A 212 -23.47 -7.63 -25.89
CA VAL A 212 -23.02 -8.54 -24.80
C VAL A 212 -24.08 -8.64 -23.70
N ILE A 213 -24.75 -7.54 -23.33
CA ILE A 213 -25.82 -7.55 -22.33
C ILE A 213 -27.01 -8.36 -22.84
N GLN A 214 -27.37 -8.19 -24.10
CA GLN A 214 -28.47 -8.95 -24.70
C GLN A 214 -28.13 -10.44 -24.74
N HIS A 215 -26.95 -10.81 -25.22
CA HIS A 215 -26.50 -12.20 -25.26
C HIS A 215 -26.49 -12.87 -23.89
N ARG A 216 -26.11 -12.13 -22.82
CA ARG A 216 -26.19 -12.65 -21.44
C ARG A 216 -27.62 -12.87 -20.98
N LYS A 217 -28.55 -11.97 -21.33
CA LYS A 217 -29.97 -12.12 -21.01
C LYS A 217 -30.58 -13.32 -21.73
N ASP A 218 -30.27 -13.48 -23.00
CA ASP A 218 -30.75 -14.61 -23.81
C ASP A 218 -30.19 -15.94 -23.31
N GLY A 219 -28.90 -15.95 -22.88
CA GLY A 219 -28.27 -17.10 -22.27
C GLY A 219 -28.84 -17.51 -20.90
N LEU A 220 -29.27 -16.55 -20.09
CA LEU A 220 -29.91 -16.82 -18.80
C LEU A 220 -31.34 -17.37 -18.97
N ASN A 221 -32.01 -17.06 -20.09
CA ASN A 221 -33.33 -17.56 -20.41
C ASN A 221 -33.32 -18.91 -21.15
N ASN A 222 -32.15 -19.40 -21.58
CA ASN A 222 -32.02 -20.64 -22.33
C ASN A 222 -31.31 -21.67 -21.45
N THR A 223 -32.10 -22.59 -20.82
CA THR A 223 -31.60 -23.64 -19.96
C THR A 223 -30.80 -24.71 -20.71
N ASP A 224 -30.79 -24.68 -22.06
CA ASP A 224 -30.02 -25.58 -22.93
C ASP A 224 -28.67 -25.05 -23.39
N TYR A 225 -27.95 -24.41 -22.50
CA TYR A 225 -26.58 -23.86 -22.76
C TYR A 225 -25.53 -24.99 -22.93
N ARG A 226 -25.93 -26.17 -23.36
CA ARG A 226 -25.01 -27.25 -23.70
C ARG A 226 -24.53 -27.12 -25.13
N CYS A 227 -23.40 -26.40 -25.28
CA CYS A 227 -22.46 -26.62 -26.40
C CYS A 227 -22.87 -26.34 -27.85
N ALA A 228 -24.02 -25.78 -28.18
CA ALA A 228 -24.34 -25.46 -29.58
C ALA A 228 -23.44 -24.38 -30.18
N SER A 229 -23.04 -23.40 -29.39
CA SER A 229 -22.15 -22.30 -29.84
C SER A 229 -20.66 -22.67 -29.81
N TYR A 230 -20.26 -23.75 -29.13
CA TYR A 230 -18.85 -24.16 -29.03
C TYR A 230 -18.40 -25.02 -30.21
N HIS A 231 -19.33 -25.73 -30.86
CA HIS A 231 -19.00 -26.58 -32.00
C HIS A 231 -18.73 -25.82 -33.30
N ASP A 232 -19.24 -24.58 -33.43
CA ASP A 232 -19.01 -23.76 -34.63
C ASP A 232 -17.86 -22.77 -34.47
N SER A 233 -17.22 -22.72 -33.30
CA SER A 233 -16.04 -21.91 -33.08
C SER A 233 -14.81 -22.51 -33.76
N PRO A 234 -14.00 -21.72 -34.50
CA PRO A 234 -12.73 -22.17 -35.07
C PRO A 234 -11.69 -22.57 -34.00
N PHE A 235 -11.96 -22.29 -32.73
CA PHE A 235 -11.12 -22.68 -31.56
C PHE A 235 -11.67 -23.84 -30.75
N CYS A 236 -12.60 -24.63 -31.30
CA CYS A 236 -13.09 -25.83 -30.62
C CYS A 236 -11.97 -26.89 -30.57
N PRO A 237 -11.51 -27.31 -29.37
CA PRO A 237 -10.40 -28.29 -29.26
C PRO A 237 -10.69 -29.68 -29.84
N HIS A 238 -11.94 -30.01 -30.18
CA HIS A 238 -12.30 -31.25 -30.81
C HIS A 238 -12.24 -31.24 -32.36
N LYS A 239 -11.85 -30.10 -32.98
CA LYS A 239 -11.58 -30.04 -34.44
C LYS A 239 -10.10 -30.19 -34.80
N LEU A 240 -9.25 -30.52 -33.83
CA LEU A 240 -7.81 -30.74 -34.02
C LEU A 240 -7.47 -32.26 -33.88
N VAL A 241 -8.19 -33.11 -34.55
CA VAL A 241 -7.81 -34.51 -34.77
C VAL A 241 -7.85 -34.80 -36.25
#